data_5827779cc1ec50b8e347d06e5faef1dd
#
_entry.id   5827779cc1ec50b8e347d06e5faef1dd
#
_cell.length_a   1.000
_cell.length_b   1.000
_cell.length_c   1.000
_cell.angle_alpha   90.00
_cell.angle_beta   90.00
_cell.angle_gamma   90.00
#
_symmetry.space_group_name_H-M   'P 1'
#
loop_
_entity.id
_entity.type
_entity.pdbx_description
1 polymer ?
#
loop_
_entity_poly.entity_id
_entity_poly.type
_entity_poly.pdbx_seq_one_letter_code
_entity_poly.pdbx_strand_id
1 'polypeptide(L)'
;MKLLSTLALAITTGVAAGCVGVTALKPGETQTEVRAAWGTPTVVTTTATGERWTYSTAPEGNRVFLLEFDSGGRMLSQLQGLTLERVSRIKNGFAQADVEALIGPSYYTIRYPFKQEELVHIYRFQNGPFAACFYVGYDAAAVVTSTGMGDENRERGRFGLMRPC
;
A
#
# COMPACT_ATOMS: atom_id res chain seq x y z
N MET A 1 -9.55 68.73 -12.45
CA MET A 1 -9.58 67.40 -13.09
C MET A 1 -8.60 66.52 -12.35
N LYS A 2 -9.08 65.60 -11.45
CA LYS A 2 -8.24 64.66 -10.67
C LYS A 2 -8.45 63.27 -11.27
N LEU A 3 -7.39 62.70 -11.85
CA LEU A 3 -7.38 61.33 -12.31
C LEU A 3 -7.15 60.41 -11.10
N LEU A 4 -8.12 59.57 -10.78
CA LEU A 4 -8.00 58.45 -9.85
C LEU A 4 -7.42 57.23 -10.59
N SER A 5 -6.19 56.85 -10.21
CA SER A 5 -5.51 55.64 -10.72
C SER A 5 -5.90 54.47 -9.83
N THR A 6 -6.70 53.55 -10.32
CA THR A 6 -7.07 52.31 -9.64
C THR A 6 -5.95 51.26 -9.84
N LEU A 7 -5.24 50.94 -8.77
CA LEU A 7 -4.22 49.89 -8.72
C LEU A 7 -4.91 48.55 -8.55
N ALA A 8 -4.91 47.69 -9.57
CA ALA A 8 -5.42 46.32 -9.51
C ALA A 8 -4.34 45.42 -8.89
N LEU A 9 -4.62 44.89 -7.68
CA LEU A 9 -3.76 43.90 -7.00
C LEU A 9 -4.06 42.51 -7.55
N ALA A 10 -3.14 41.96 -8.35
CA ALA A 10 -3.22 40.59 -8.84
C ALA A 10 -2.73 39.64 -7.74
N ILE A 11 -3.64 38.85 -7.16
CA ILE A 11 -3.32 37.76 -6.22
C ILE A 11 -2.93 36.54 -7.05
N THR A 12 -1.62 36.27 -7.16
CA THR A 12 -1.09 35.03 -7.72
C THR A 12 -1.19 33.94 -6.63
N THR A 13 -2.18 33.06 -6.72
CA THR A 13 -2.25 31.82 -5.97
C THR A 13 -1.16 30.85 -6.47
N GLY A 14 -0.03 30.84 -5.77
CA GLY A 14 1.03 29.86 -6.00
C GLY A 14 0.55 28.46 -5.57
N VAL A 15 0.37 27.55 -6.55
CA VAL A 15 0.21 26.13 -6.27
C VAL A 15 1.57 25.60 -5.83
N ALA A 16 1.77 25.46 -4.53
CA ALA A 16 2.93 24.75 -3.98
C ALA A 16 2.75 23.26 -4.31
N ALA A 17 3.47 22.77 -5.32
CA ALA A 17 3.68 21.34 -5.55
C ALA A 17 4.57 20.84 -4.38
N GLY A 18 3.93 20.48 -3.28
CA GLY A 18 4.59 19.88 -2.14
C GLY A 18 5.10 18.49 -2.51
N CYS A 19 6.41 18.25 -2.38
CA CYS A 19 6.95 16.90 -2.27
C CYS A 19 6.21 16.20 -1.12
N VAL A 20 5.45 15.16 -1.42
CA VAL A 20 4.76 14.34 -0.41
C VAL A 20 5.82 13.53 0.32
N GLY A 21 6.52 14.14 1.26
CA GLY A 21 7.19 13.41 2.32
C GLY A 21 6.10 12.77 3.16
N VAL A 22 6.22 11.47 3.44
CA VAL A 22 5.25 10.76 4.29
C VAL A 22 5.25 11.44 5.66
N THR A 23 4.31 12.34 5.89
CA THR A 23 4.14 13.01 7.17
C THR A 23 3.82 11.96 8.23
N ALA A 24 4.52 11.99 9.36
CA ALA A 24 4.26 11.06 10.45
C ALA A 24 2.86 11.35 11.03
N LEU A 25 1.96 10.38 10.92
CA LEU A 25 0.63 10.45 11.50
C LEU A 25 0.68 10.15 13.00
N LYS A 26 -0.29 10.67 13.74
CA LYS A 26 -0.42 10.46 15.18
C LYS A 26 -1.77 9.82 15.52
N PRO A 27 -1.83 8.94 16.51
CA PRO A 27 -3.11 8.47 17.03
C PRO A 27 -4.03 9.65 17.42
N GLY A 28 -5.33 9.53 17.13
CA GLY A 28 -6.33 10.55 17.35
C GLY A 28 -6.59 11.47 16.15
N GLU A 29 -5.76 11.46 15.12
CA GLU A 29 -6.04 12.19 13.86
C GLU A 29 -7.31 11.65 13.20
N THR A 30 -8.06 12.55 12.60
CA THR A 30 -9.31 12.22 11.90
C THR A 30 -9.03 11.67 10.49
N GLN A 31 -9.97 10.93 9.94
CA GLN A 31 -9.93 10.48 8.54
C GLN A 31 -9.69 11.63 7.55
N THR A 32 -10.24 12.80 7.84
CA THR A 32 -10.05 14.00 6.99
C THR A 32 -8.59 14.48 7.03
N GLU A 33 -7.99 14.55 8.21
CA GLU A 33 -6.59 14.96 8.39
C GLU A 33 -5.65 13.94 7.75
N VAL A 34 -5.89 12.64 7.97
CA VAL A 34 -5.11 11.57 7.33
C VAL A 34 -5.21 11.64 5.80
N ARG A 35 -6.42 11.84 5.27
CA ARG A 35 -6.61 11.97 3.81
C ARG A 35 -5.96 13.24 3.24
N ALA A 36 -5.94 14.33 3.99
CA ALA A 36 -5.25 15.54 3.59
C ALA A 36 -3.72 15.34 3.56
N ALA A 37 -3.18 14.55 4.49
CA ALA A 37 -1.74 14.28 4.60
C ALA A 37 -1.24 13.20 3.62
N TRP A 38 -2.00 12.10 3.44
CA TRP A 38 -1.56 10.91 2.69
C TRP A 38 -2.36 10.65 1.41
N GLY A 39 -3.40 11.44 1.15
CA GLY A 39 -4.27 11.26 -0.01
C GLY A 39 -5.31 10.16 0.21
N THR A 40 -5.81 9.62 -0.90
CA THR A 40 -6.84 8.56 -0.89
C THR A 40 -6.21 7.21 -0.53
N PRO A 41 -6.78 6.45 0.42
CA PRO A 41 -6.31 5.11 0.72
C PRO A 41 -6.49 4.17 -0.49
N THR A 42 -5.61 3.19 -0.62
CA THR A 42 -5.67 2.15 -1.66
C THR A 42 -6.89 1.26 -1.47
N VAL A 43 -7.19 0.90 -0.22
CA VAL A 43 -8.35 0.08 0.16
C VAL A 43 -8.94 0.62 1.47
N VAL A 44 -10.27 0.61 1.56
CA VAL A 44 -11.02 0.85 2.81
C VAL A 44 -11.83 -0.40 3.12
N THR A 45 -11.71 -0.90 4.34
CA THR A 45 -12.43 -2.07 4.82
C THR A 45 -13.16 -1.74 6.10
N THR A 46 -14.47 -2.05 6.18
CA THR A 46 -15.23 -1.94 7.41
C THR A 46 -14.81 -3.05 8.37
N THR A 47 -14.60 -2.71 9.62
CA THR A 47 -14.26 -3.63 10.72
C THR A 47 -15.33 -3.58 11.81
N ALA A 48 -15.25 -4.47 12.78
CA ALA A 48 -16.20 -4.48 13.89
C ALA A 48 -16.15 -3.20 14.76
N THR A 49 -15.02 -2.48 14.74
CA THR A 49 -14.78 -1.31 15.58
C THR A 49 -14.76 0.02 14.82
N GLY A 50 -14.87 -0.01 13.48
CA GLY A 50 -14.81 1.17 12.63
C GLY A 50 -14.32 0.84 11.22
N GLU A 51 -13.25 1.48 10.78
CA GLU A 51 -12.67 1.24 9.46
C GLU A 51 -11.17 0.96 9.53
N ARG A 52 -10.70 0.15 8.59
CA ARG A 52 -9.28 0.00 8.29
C ARG A 52 -8.99 0.65 6.94
N TRP A 53 -8.03 1.55 6.92
CA TRP A 53 -7.50 2.14 5.70
C TRP A 53 -6.13 1.55 5.38
N THR A 54 -5.98 1.11 4.14
CA THR A 54 -4.73 0.56 3.63
C THR A 54 -4.11 1.52 2.61
N TYR A 55 -2.86 1.88 2.83
CA TYR A 55 -2.04 2.65 1.89
C TYR A 55 -0.90 1.80 1.37
N SER A 56 -0.92 1.48 0.08
CA SER A 56 0.17 0.79 -0.60
C SER A 56 1.03 1.79 -1.35
N THR A 57 2.34 1.64 -1.23
CA THR A 57 3.29 2.44 -2.02
C THR A 57 3.64 1.79 -3.36
N ALA A 58 3.03 0.67 -3.71
CA ALA A 58 3.16 0.04 -5.02
C ALA A 58 2.60 0.96 -6.14
N PRO A 59 3.15 0.90 -7.36
CA PRO A 59 4.20 -0.02 -7.83
C PRO A 59 5.64 0.42 -7.52
N GLU A 60 5.89 1.67 -7.17
CA GLU A 60 7.25 2.20 -7.01
C GLU A 60 7.89 1.79 -5.67
N GLY A 61 7.06 1.68 -4.63
CA GLY A 61 7.50 1.38 -3.27
C GLY A 61 7.28 -0.08 -2.87
N ASN A 62 7.72 -0.38 -1.66
CA ASN A 62 7.68 -1.73 -1.06
C ASN A 62 7.08 -1.71 0.37
N ARG A 63 6.20 -0.75 0.64
CA ARG A 63 5.53 -0.59 1.94
C ARG A 63 4.03 -0.64 1.80
N VAL A 64 3.38 -1.17 2.82
CA VAL A 64 1.94 -1.11 3.02
C VAL A 64 1.67 -0.64 4.43
N PHE A 65 0.93 0.43 4.59
CA PHE A 65 0.51 0.92 5.90
C PHE A 65 -0.95 0.55 6.13
N LEU A 66 -1.22 0.00 7.29
CA LEU A 66 -2.56 -0.34 7.76
C LEU A 66 -2.89 0.60 8.91
N LEU A 67 -3.93 1.41 8.73
CA LEU A 67 -4.43 2.38 9.69
C LEU A 67 -5.78 1.91 10.20
N GLU A 68 -5.92 1.77 11.52
CA GLU A 68 -7.20 1.45 12.15
C GLU A 68 -7.87 2.73 12.62
N PHE A 69 -9.17 2.86 12.34
CA PHE A 69 -10.02 3.95 12.81
C PHE A 69 -11.15 3.40 13.67
N ASP A 70 -11.54 4.16 14.68
CA ASP A 70 -12.74 3.89 15.45
C ASP A 70 -14.02 4.27 14.67
N SER A 71 -15.17 3.98 15.27
CA SER A 71 -16.49 4.33 14.70
C SER A 71 -16.73 5.86 14.60
N GLY A 72 -15.96 6.67 15.31
CA GLY A 72 -15.95 8.12 15.23
C GLY A 72 -15.00 8.68 14.17
N GLY A 73 -14.30 7.82 13.42
CA GLY A 73 -13.36 8.20 12.37
C GLY A 73 -12.04 8.76 12.91
N ARG A 74 -11.63 8.39 14.14
CA ARG A 74 -10.33 8.75 14.71
C ARG A 74 -9.36 7.59 14.59
N MET A 75 -8.14 7.89 14.15
CA MET A 75 -7.08 6.89 14.01
C MET A 75 -6.65 6.33 15.37
N LEU A 76 -6.78 5.03 15.52
CA LEU A 76 -6.35 4.29 16.71
C LEU A 76 -4.89 3.87 16.61
N SER A 77 -4.48 3.38 15.44
CA SER A 77 -3.13 2.86 15.24
C SER A 77 -2.72 2.93 13.77
N GLN A 78 -1.41 2.91 13.57
CA GLN A 78 -0.76 2.76 12.27
C GLN A 78 0.30 1.67 12.40
N LEU A 79 0.35 0.76 11.43
CA LEU A 79 1.38 -0.26 11.38
C LEU A 79 1.84 -0.53 9.93
N GLN A 80 3.07 -1.00 9.78
CA GLN A 80 3.60 -1.50 8.52
C GLN A 80 3.13 -2.95 8.32
N GLY A 81 2.37 -3.20 7.25
CA GLY A 81 1.83 -4.52 6.91
C GLY A 81 2.91 -5.47 6.36
N LEU A 82 3.76 -4.98 5.45
CA LEU A 82 4.78 -5.80 4.79
C LEU A 82 6.08 -5.84 5.60
N THR A 83 6.12 -6.67 6.63
CA THR A 83 7.31 -6.97 7.44
C THR A 83 7.59 -8.47 7.44
N LEU A 84 8.86 -8.86 7.65
CA LEU A 84 9.24 -10.27 7.74
C LEU A 84 8.40 -11.03 8.78
N GLU A 85 8.19 -10.42 9.94
CA GLU A 85 7.37 -11.00 11.01
C GLU A 85 5.94 -11.31 10.52
N ARG A 86 5.31 -10.40 9.79
CA ARG A 86 3.92 -10.56 9.35
C ARG A 86 3.79 -11.53 8.18
N VAL A 87 4.68 -11.46 7.17
CA VAL A 87 4.65 -12.39 6.04
C VAL A 87 4.92 -13.82 6.49
N SER A 88 5.78 -14.04 7.51
CA SER A 88 6.07 -15.37 8.04
C SER A 88 4.92 -16.02 8.82
N ARG A 89 3.88 -15.27 9.17
CA ARG A 89 2.64 -15.80 9.78
C ARG A 89 1.72 -16.46 8.76
N ILE A 90 1.88 -16.15 7.47
CA ILE A 90 1.03 -16.70 6.41
C ILE A 90 1.41 -18.15 6.17
N LYS A 91 0.41 -19.04 6.18
CA LYS A 91 0.57 -20.48 6.02
C LYS A 91 -0.51 -21.03 5.08
N ASN A 92 -0.27 -22.25 4.60
CA ASN A 92 -1.26 -22.98 3.82
C ASN A 92 -2.58 -23.06 4.60
N GLY A 93 -3.67 -22.91 3.89
CA GLY A 93 -5.02 -22.87 4.46
C GLY A 93 -5.56 -21.48 4.80
N PHE A 94 -4.74 -20.42 4.76
CA PHE A 94 -5.25 -19.06 4.93
C PHE A 94 -6.12 -18.68 3.72
N ALA A 95 -7.24 -17.99 3.95
CA ALA A 95 -7.98 -17.37 2.87
C ALA A 95 -7.23 -16.13 2.33
N GLN A 96 -7.38 -15.83 1.04
CA GLN A 96 -6.79 -14.63 0.44
C GLN A 96 -7.16 -13.36 1.21
N ALA A 97 -8.42 -13.25 1.64
CA ALA A 97 -8.89 -12.11 2.43
C ALA A 97 -8.12 -11.94 3.76
N ASP A 98 -7.76 -13.04 4.42
CA ASP A 98 -6.99 -13.02 5.66
C ASP A 98 -5.55 -12.58 5.41
N VAL A 99 -4.95 -13.01 4.28
CA VAL A 99 -3.63 -12.56 3.85
C VAL A 99 -3.65 -11.06 3.57
N GLU A 100 -4.62 -10.56 2.80
CA GLU A 100 -4.76 -9.14 2.48
C GLU A 100 -5.08 -8.29 3.74
N ALA A 101 -5.85 -8.83 4.67
CA ALA A 101 -6.09 -8.18 5.96
C ALA A 101 -4.82 -8.11 6.83
N LEU A 102 -3.92 -9.09 6.69
CA LEU A 102 -2.68 -9.15 7.45
C LEU A 102 -1.58 -8.24 6.87
N ILE A 103 -1.35 -8.27 5.56
CA ILE A 103 -0.21 -7.63 4.90
C ILE A 103 -0.58 -6.61 3.81
N GLY A 104 -1.88 -6.44 3.52
CA GLY A 104 -2.40 -5.57 2.48
C GLY A 104 -2.44 -6.21 1.09
N PRO A 105 -2.77 -5.43 0.04
CA PRO A 105 -2.86 -5.92 -1.33
C PRO A 105 -1.49 -6.30 -1.89
N SER A 106 -1.50 -7.25 -2.83
CA SER A 106 -0.29 -7.66 -3.55
C SER A 106 0.23 -6.54 -4.48
N TYR A 107 1.53 -6.58 -4.74
CA TYR A 107 2.18 -5.73 -5.73
C TYR A 107 1.67 -6.03 -7.15
N TYR A 108 1.66 -7.32 -7.53
CA TYR A 108 1.03 -7.82 -8.74
C TYR A 108 0.73 -9.33 -8.63
N THR A 109 0.02 -9.86 -9.61
CA THR A 109 -0.39 -11.26 -9.64
C THR A 109 0.11 -11.94 -10.91
N ILE A 110 0.44 -13.24 -10.82
CA ILE A 110 0.83 -14.08 -11.96
C ILE A 110 -0.08 -15.31 -12.02
N ARG A 111 -0.49 -15.68 -13.23
CA ARG A 111 -1.01 -17.02 -13.54
C ARG A 111 -0.01 -17.71 -14.46
N TYR A 112 0.44 -18.88 -14.08
CA TYR A 112 1.35 -19.65 -14.92
C TYR A 112 0.58 -20.41 -16.01
N PRO A 113 1.05 -20.41 -17.28
CA PRO A 113 0.32 -21.03 -18.39
C PRO A 113 0.00 -22.51 -18.18
N PHE A 114 0.84 -23.24 -17.46
CA PHE A 114 0.69 -24.67 -17.18
C PHE A 114 0.04 -25.01 -15.85
N LYS A 115 -0.27 -23.99 -15.03
CA LYS A 115 -0.94 -24.08 -13.73
C LYS A 115 -2.02 -23.00 -13.62
N GLN A 116 -2.94 -22.99 -14.55
CA GLN A 116 -3.94 -21.90 -14.67
C GLN A 116 -4.86 -21.79 -13.45
N GLU A 117 -5.01 -22.85 -12.67
CA GLU A 117 -5.79 -22.86 -11.42
C GLU A 117 -5.05 -22.21 -10.25
N GLU A 118 -3.73 -22.02 -10.36
CA GLU A 118 -2.91 -21.40 -9.33
C GLU A 118 -2.71 -19.92 -9.63
N LEU A 119 -3.19 -19.06 -8.72
CA LEU A 119 -2.96 -17.62 -8.73
C LEU A 119 -1.83 -17.32 -7.76
N VAL A 120 -0.75 -16.69 -8.23
CA VAL A 120 0.36 -16.28 -7.36
C VAL A 120 0.32 -14.78 -7.15
N HIS A 121 0.17 -14.35 -5.90
CA HIS A 121 0.31 -12.97 -5.47
C HIS A 121 1.76 -12.70 -5.06
N ILE A 122 2.30 -11.58 -5.51
CA ILE A 122 3.67 -11.17 -5.27
C ILE A 122 3.68 -9.88 -4.45
N TYR A 123 4.47 -9.89 -3.39
CA TYR A 123 4.65 -8.79 -2.47
C TYR A 123 6.12 -8.38 -2.43
N ARG A 124 6.38 -7.09 -2.59
CA ARG A 124 7.73 -6.53 -2.43
C ARG A 124 7.83 -5.91 -1.06
N PHE A 125 8.85 -6.23 -0.29
CA PHE A 125 9.04 -5.66 1.04
C PHE A 125 10.53 -5.49 1.39
N GLN A 126 10.79 -4.76 2.46
CA GLN A 126 12.14 -4.57 2.96
C GLN A 126 12.41 -5.59 4.06
N ASN A 127 13.41 -6.45 3.84
CA ASN A 127 13.91 -7.42 4.81
C ASN A 127 15.28 -6.95 5.33
N GLY A 128 15.28 -6.18 6.43
CA GLY A 128 16.48 -5.51 6.89
C GLY A 128 17.05 -4.56 5.84
N PRO A 129 18.34 -4.67 5.45
CA PRO A 129 18.93 -3.83 4.40
C PRO A 129 18.59 -4.31 2.98
N PHE A 130 17.97 -5.48 2.82
CA PHE A 130 17.73 -6.11 1.53
C PHE A 130 16.28 -5.94 1.07
N ALA A 131 16.09 -5.68 -0.21
CA ALA A 131 14.78 -5.77 -0.84
C ALA A 131 14.46 -7.24 -1.15
N ALA A 132 13.27 -7.68 -0.82
CA ALA A 132 12.84 -9.07 -0.94
C ALA A 132 11.45 -9.18 -1.56
N CYS A 133 11.19 -10.35 -2.14
CA CYS A 133 9.90 -10.75 -2.68
C CYS A 133 9.31 -11.89 -1.86
N PHE A 134 8.04 -11.77 -1.53
CA PHE A 134 7.25 -12.82 -0.92
C PHE A 134 6.16 -13.26 -1.89
N TYR A 135 6.04 -14.55 -2.08
CA TYR A 135 5.12 -15.20 -3.03
C TYR A 135 4.07 -15.97 -2.26
N VAL A 136 2.82 -15.83 -2.65
CA VAL A 136 1.69 -16.57 -2.08
C VAL A 136 0.89 -17.18 -3.21
N GLY A 137 0.90 -18.50 -3.32
CA GLY A 137 0.11 -19.27 -4.27
C GLY A 137 -1.26 -19.61 -3.69
N TYR A 138 -2.30 -19.40 -4.48
CA TYR A 138 -3.69 -19.70 -4.14
C TYR A 138 -4.28 -20.70 -5.12
N ASP A 139 -5.15 -21.56 -4.62
CA ASP A 139 -6.01 -22.42 -5.44
C ASP A 139 -7.22 -21.66 -6.00
N ALA A 140 -8.09 -22.38 -6.70
CA ALA A 140 -9.33 -21.85 -7.28
C ALA A 140 -10.34 -21.35 -6.22
N ALA A 141 -10.24 -21.83 -4.98
CA ALA A 141 -11.05 -21.37 -3.85
C ALA A 141 -10.47 -20.17 -3.10
N ALA A 142 -9.38 -19.58 -3.64
CA ALA A 142 -8.65 -18.47 -3.02
C ALA A 142 -8.06 -18.82 -1.64
N VAL A 143 -7.61 -20.09 -1.48
CA VAL A 143 -6.95 -20.59 -0.28
C VAL A 143 -5.45 -20.74 -0.56
N VAL A 144 -4.59 -20.32 0.39
CA VAL A 144 -3.15 -20.44 0.28
C VAL A 144 -2.71 -21.89 0.22
N THR A 145 -2.02 -22.26 -0.86
CA THR A 145 -1.44 -23.58 -1.10
C THR A 145 0.07 -23.61 -0.98
N SER A 146 0.71 -22.45 -1.22
CA SER A 146 2.16 -22.34 -1.15
C SER A 146 2.60 -20.94 -0.76
N THR A 147 3.75 -20.85 -0.11
CA THR A 147 4.45 -19.58 0.15
C THR A 147 5.93 -19.72 -0.16
N GLY A 148 6.55 -18.62 -0.58
CA GLY A 148 7.99 -18.59 -0.87
C GLY A 148 8.56 -17.21 -0.66
N MET A 149 9.87 -17.14 -0.46
CA MET A 149 10.64 -15.90 -0.43
C MET A 149 11.79 -15.96 -1.40
N GLY A 150 12.14 -14.79 -1.95
CA GLY A 150 13.31 -14.61 -2.79
C GLY A 150 13.85 -13.19 -2.67
N ASP A 151 15.05 -12.97 -3.16
CA ASP A 151 15.60 -11.63 -3.26
C ASP A 151 14.89 -10.86 -4.39
N GLU A 152 14.73 -9.55 -4.19
CA GLU A 152 14.25 -8.69 -5.27
C GLU A 152 15.34 -8.62 -6.35
N ASN A 153 15.14 -9.39 -7.43
CA ASN A 153 16.04 -9.35 -8.57
C ASN A 153 15.61 -8.25 -9.54
N ARG A 154 16.38 -7.17 -9.62
CA ARG A 154 16.14 -6.05 -10.55
C ARG A 154 16.79 -6.28 -11.91
N GLU A 155 17.01 -7.50 -12.31
CA GLU A 155 17.53 -7.78 -13.63
C GLU A 155 16.57 -7.25 -14.71
N ARG A 156 17.10 -6.42 -15.60
CA ARG A 156 16.40 -6.04 -16.82
C ARG A 156 16.19 -7.31 -17.63
N GLY A 157 14.94 -7.76 -17.70
CA GLY A 157 14.60 -8.83 -18.62
C GLY A 157 15.06 -8.47 -20.04
N ARG A 158 15.28 -9.49 -20.87
CA ARG A 158 15.83 -9.41 -22.24
C ARG A 158 15.14 -8.38 -23.16
N PHE A 159 13.99 -7.84 -22.76
CA PHE A 159 13.19 -6.84 -23.47
C PHE A 159 13.04 -5.52 -22.69
N GLY A 160 13.91 -5.22 -21.73
CA GLY A 160 13.87 -3.95 -20.98
C GLY A 160 12.74 -3.85 -19.96
N LEU A 161 11.89 -4.86 -19.80
CA LEU A 161 10.86 -4.89 -18.78
C LEU A 161 11.50 -5.23 -17.43
N MET A 162 11.46 -4.29 -16.50
CA MET A 162 11.84 -4.56 -15.11
C MET A 162 10.80 -5.49 -14.49
N ARG A 163 11.21 -6.69 -14.13
CA ARG A 163 10.47 -7.57 -13.24
C ARG A 163 11.19 -7.53 -11.88
N PRO A 164 10.67 -6.82 -10.89
CA PRO A 164 11.36 -6.67 -9.60
C PRO A 164 11.36 -7.97 -8.76
N CYS A 165 10.51 -8.89 -9.12
CA CYS A 165 10.37 -10.22 -8.59
C CYS A 165 10.10 -11.19 -9.77
#